data_e93bdcf931bed41f85c7a69f9aa7633f
#
_entry.id   e93bdcf931bed41f85c7a69f9aa7633f
#
_cell.length_a   1.000
_cell.length_b   1.000
_cell.length_c   1.000
_cell.angle_alpha   90.00
_cell.angle_beta   90.00
_cell.angle_gamma   90.00
#
_symmetry.space_group_name_H-M   'P 1'
#
loop_
_entity.id
_entity.type
_entity.pdbx_description
1 polymer ?
#
loop_
_entity_poly.entity_id
_entity_poly.type
_entity_poly.pdbx_seq_one_letter_code
_entity_poly.pdbx_strand_id
1 'polypeptide(L)'
;MFRWLSLCVLLLSASLARADDPTPSLDVRGADGERIPTRVLEPEGRHANPPIAVLLHGLTRRKEDWLSDAGPTHGGVLKDELLRAGYRVYLLDARLHGERANPEAKPGALAKLAHKGEPARYMKMIADTVRDAHALLSAVLAQGKPPRVLVVGYSMGAQAGLLLAAREKRVTHLITMVPPHIDPSMEEVAPSRHMSTIRQDWLLLTANQDDFAPVADSRALFDAAPSVRKIHKTFDSGHALPREYLDEVRRWLTASHRAPGRKSP
;
A
#
# COMPACT_ATOMS: atom_id res chain seq x y z
N MET A 1 -29.01 4.60 71.68
CA MET A 1 -28.74 3.44 70.76
C MET A 1 -29.12 3.82 69.36
N PHE A 2 -28.18 4.30 68.58
CA PHE A 2 -28.39 4.59 67.13
C PHE A 2 -27.50 3.68 66.32
N ARG A 3 -28.07 2.77 65.56
CA ARG A 3 -27.38 1.89 64.60
C ARG A 3 -27.25 2.60 63.25
N TRP A 4 -26.03 2.83 62.82
CA TRP A 4 -25.70 3.31 61.49
C TRP A 4 -25.67 2.10 60.54
N LEU A 5 -26.52 2.10 59.52
CA LEU A 5 -26.46 1.20 58.40
C LEU A 5 -25.57 1.84 57.32
N SER A 6 -24.40 1.25 57.12
CA SER A 6 -23.52 1.61 55.99
C SER A 6 -24.03 0.95 54.74
N LEU A 7 -24.48 1.77 53.78
CA LEU A 7 -24.89 1.35 52.45
C LEU A 7 -23.62 1.31 51.53
N CYS A 8 -23.09 0.11 51.29
CA CYS A 8 -22.03 -0.08 50.28
C CYS A 8 -22.68 -0.05 48.91
N VAL A 9 -22.46 1.04 48.15
CA VAL A 9 -22.79 1.13 46.75
C VAL A 9 -21.63 0.49 45.95
N LEU A 10 -21.84 -0.72 45.45
CA LEU A 10 -20.96 -1.36 44.47
C LEU A 10 -21.20 -0.70 43.12
N LEU A 11 -20.26 0.17 42.70
CA LEU A 11 -20.19 0.63 41.32
C LEU A 11 -19.62 -0.51 40.45
N LEU A 12 -20.50 -1.23 39.75
CA LEU A 12 -20.12 -2.09 38.64
C LEU A 12 -19.70 -1.18 37.46
N SER A 13 -18.40 -1.03 37.27
CA SER A 13 -17.85 -0.50 36.04
C SER A 13 -17.98 -1.60 34.95
N ALA A 14 -19.05 -1.53 34.16
CA ALA A 14 -19.16 -2.30 32.95
C ALA A 14 -18.13 -1.77 31.93
N SER A 15 -16.97 -2.43 31.84
CA SER A 15 -16.10 -2.31 30.68
C SER A 15 -16.88 -2.81 29.47
N LEU A 16 -17.41 -1.89 28.67
CA LEU A 16 -17.84 -2.18 27.30
C LEU A 16 -16.58 -2.57 26.52
N ALA A 17 -16.26 -3.87 26.50
CA ALA A 17 -15.43 -4.47 25.48
C ALA A 17 -16.11 -4.16 24.14
N ARG A 18 -15.49 -3.26 23.35
CA ARG A 18 -15.85 -3.07 21.95
C ARG A 18 -15.64 -4.43 21.30
N ALA A 19 -16.71 -5.14 20.99
CA ALA A 19 -16.65 -6.28 20.12
C ALA A 19 -15.96 -5.82 18.83
N ASP A 20 -14.88 -6.49 18.44
CA ASP A 20 -14.25 -6.28 17.14
C ASP A 20 -15.34 -6.52 16.08
N ASP A 21 -15.77 -5.42 15.45
CA ASP A 21 -16.69 -5.48 14.33
C ASP A 21 -15.98 -6.33 13.27
N PRO A 22 -16.58 -7.43 12.80
CA PRO A 22 -15.92 -8.32 11.85
C PRO A 22 -15.63 -7.52 10.57
N THR A 23 -14.39 -7.04 10.46
CA THR A 23 -13.94 -6.35 9.26
C THR A 23 -14.15 -7.29 8.08
N PRO A 24 -14.91 -6.90 7.03
CA PRO A 24 -15.18 -7.78 5.91
C PRO A 24 -13.86 -8.34 5.35
N SER A 25 -13.69 -9.66 5.41
CA SER A 25 -12.56 -10.33 4.76
C SER A 25 -12.98 -10.73 3.36
N LEU A 26 -12.20 -10.32 2.37
CA LEU A 26 -12.40 -10.76 1.01
C LEU A 26 -11.59 -12.04 0.79
N ASP A 27 -12.25 -13.18 0.53
CA ASP A 27 -11.54 -14.43 0.19
C ASP A 27 -11.12 -14.40 -1.28
N VAL A 28 -9.89 -13.98 -1.51
CA VAL A 28 -9.27 -13.99 -2.84
C VAL A 28 -8.12 -14.98 -2.86
N ARG A 29 -7.99 -15.70 -3.96
CA ARG A 29 -6.89 -16.64 -4.19
C ARG A 29 -6.05 -16.21 -5.37
N GLY A 30 -4.73 -16.42 -5.25
CA GLY A 30 -3.79 -16.29 -6.35
C GLY A 30 -4.02 -17.37 -7.43
N ALA A 31 -3.35 -17.22 -8.55
CA ALA A 31 -3.41 -18.18 -9.65
C ALA A 31 -2.94 -19.59 -9.26
N ASP A 32 -2.13 -19.70 -8.22
CA ASP A 32 -1.65 -20.95 -7.63
C ASP A 32 -2.59 -21.52 -6.56
N GLY A 33 -3.76 -20.90 -6.34
CA GLY A 33 -4.75 -21.30 -5.34
C GLY A 33 -4.43 -20.85 -3.91
N GLU A 34 -3.27 -20.23 -3.65
CA GLU A 34 -2.92 -19.72 -2.34
C GLU A 34 -3.83 -18.54 -1.96
N ARG A 35 -4.33 -18.54 -0.70
CA ARG A 35 -5.15 -17.43 -0.18
C ARG A 35 -4.33 -16.15 -0.11
N ILE A 36 -4.94 -15.03 -0.52
CA ILE A 36 -4.38 -13.69 -0.40
C ILE A 36 -4.99 -13.03 0.84
N PRO A 37 -4.29 -13.00 1.98
CA PRO A 37 -4.80 -12.38 3.19
C PRO A 37 -5.01 -10.88 2.95
N THR A 38 -6.28 -10.48 2.96
CA THR A 38 -6.69 -9.12 2.66
C THR A 38 -7.60 -8.59 3.75
N ARG A 39 -7.38 -7.35 4.17
CA ARG A 39 -8.28 -6.60 5.04
C ARG A 39 -8.93 -5.48 4.26
N VAL A 40 -10.25 -5.33 4.40
CA VAL A 40 -11.02 -4.29 3.73
C VAL A 40 -11.48 -3.27 4.77
N LEU A 41 -11.29 -2.00 4.46
CA LEU A 41 -11.76 -0.88 5.29
C LEU A 41 -12.70 -0.02 4.47
N GLU A 42 -13.88 0.23 5.02
CA GLU A 42 -14.92 1.04 4.36
C GLU A 42 -14.72 2.52 4.67
N PRO A 43 -14.94 3.42 3.69
CA PRO A 43 -14.97 4.86 3.96
C PRO A 43 -16.16 5.23 4.85
N GLU A 44 -16.07 6.38 5.51
CA GLU A 44 -17.19 6.92 6.27
C GLU A 44 -18.38 7.25 5.33
N GLY A 45 -19.59 6.92 5.78
CA GLY A 45 -20.82 7.14 5.02
C GLY A 45 -21.14 6.02 4.01
N ARG A 46 -22.32 6.14 3.38
CA ARG A 46 -22.77 5.17 2.36
C ARG A 46 -22.34 5.65 0.97
N HIS A 47 -21.42 4.94 0.35
CA HIS A 47 -21.01 5.16 -1.03
C HIS A 47 -21.43 3.94 -1.87
N ALA A 48 -22.33 4.15 -2.85
CA ALA A 48 -22.78 3.05 -3.73
C ALA A 48 -21.61 2.47 -4.56
N ASN A 49 -20.65 3.29 -4.95
CA ASN A 49 -19.50 2.87 -5.74
C ASN A 49 -18.28 3.74 -5.35
N PRO A 50 -17.65 3.49 -4.18
CA PRO A 50 -16.52 4.30 -3.74
C PRO A 50 -15.29 4.08 -4.64
N PRO A 51 -14.40 5.08 -4.78
CA PRO A 51 -13.07 4.83 -5.30
C PRO A 51 -12.35 3.79 -4.43
N ILE A 52 -11.40 3.06 -4.97
CA ILE A 52 -10.66 2.02 -4.24
C ILE A 52 -9.19 2.35 -4.15
N ALA A 53 -8.56 1.96 -3.03
CA ALA A 53 -7.12 2.04 -2.81
C ALA A 53 -6.58 0.68 -2.37
N VAL A 54 -5.53 0.19 -3.04
CA VAL A 54 -4.79 -1.02 -2.66
C VAL A 54 -3.45 -0.59 -2.07
N LEU A 55 -3.18 -0.98 -0.82
CA LEU A 55 -1.98 -0.63 -0.09
C LEU A 55 -1.01 -1.81 0.00
N LEU A 56 0.23 -1.58 -0.45
CA LEU A 56 1.32 -2.55 -0.53
C LEU A 56 2.43 -2.15 0.44
N HIS A 57 2.70 -2.99 1.43
CA HIS A 57 3.69 -2.74 2.48
C HIS A 57 5.14 -2.97 2.03
N GLY A 58 6.11 -2.50 2.82
CA GLY A 58 7.53 -2.68 2.57
C GLY A 58 8.05 -4.08 2.90
N LEU A 59 9.32 -4.34 2.53
CA LEU A 59 10.03 -5.57 2.86
C LEU A 59 10.04 -5.78 4.38
N THR A 60 9.82 -7.01 4.83
CA THR A 60 9.73 -7.42 6.26
C THR A 60 8.57 -6.81 7.04
N ARG A 61 7.64 -6.15 6.36
CA ARG A 61 6.42 -5.55 6.91
C ARG A 61 5.21 -6.45 6.67
N ARG A 62 4.02 -5.99 7.07
CA ARG A 62 2.75 -6.69 6.89
C ARG A 62 1.60 -5.71 6.71
N LYS A 63 0.45 -6.18 6.30
CA LYS A 63 -0.73 -5.34 6.04
C LYS A 63 -1.19 -4.54 7.27
N GLU A 64 -1.01 -5.08 8.49
CA GLU A 64 -1.37 -4.40 9.74
C GLU A 64 -0.55 -3.14 10.01
N ASP A 65 0.65 -3.00 9.41
CA ASP A 65 1.46 -1.80 9.58
C ASP A 65 0.78 -0.54 9.02
N TRP A 66 -0.19 -0.71 8.12
CA TRP A 66 -1.05 0.37 7.64
C TRP A 66 -2.13 0.82 8.65
N LEU A 67 -2.27 0.12 9.76
CA LEU A 67 -3.23 0.44 10.83
C LEU A 67 -2.58 1.22 11.98
N SER A 68 -1.25 1.43 11.94
CA SER A 68 -0.46 2.02 13.00
C SER A 68 0.42 3.15 12.49
N ASP A 69 0.65 4.15 13.33
CA ASP A 69 1.59 5.26 13.08
C ASP A 69 3.00 5.00 13.61
N ALA A 70 3.22 3.88 14.28
CA ALA A 70 4.54 3.50 14.82
C ALA A 70 5.54 3.06 13.73
N GLY A 71 5.07 2.84 12.49
CA GLY A 71 5.90 2.42 11.37
C GLY A 71 6.46 3.59 10.55
N PRO A 72 7.31 3.29 9.57
CA PRO A 72 8.01 4.29 8.74
C PRO A 72 7.08 5.05 7.78
N THR A 73 5.81 4.69 7.72
CA THR A 73 4.81 5.26 6.80
C THR A 73 3.75 6.09 7.49
N HIS A 74 3.74 6.18 8.84
CA HIS A 74 2.59 6.74 9.55
C HIS A 74 1.26 6.18 8.99
N GLY A 75 1.22 4.85 8.85
CA GLY A 75 0.22 4.13 8.06
C GLY A 75 -1.21 4.35 8.51
N GLY A 76 -1.43 4.48 9.83
CA GLY A 76 -2.73 4.79 10.41
C GLY A 76 -3.29 6.11 9.90
N VAL A 77 -2.47 7.19 9.93
CA VAL A 77 -2.90 8.51 9.41
C VAL A 77 -3.12 8.45 7.89
N LEU A 78 -2.21 7.83 7.14
CA LEU A 78 -2.37 7.71 5.68
C LEU A 78 -3.66 6.99 5.31
N LYS A 79 -3.94 5.87 5.95
CA LYS A 79 -5.19 5.11 5.80
C LYS A 79 -6.41 5.99 6.10
N ASP A 80 -6.38 6.75 7.21
CA ASP A 80 -7.49 7.63 7.58
C ASP A 80 -7.71 8.76 6.58
N GLU A 81 -6.63 9.30 5.97
CA GLU A 81 -6.74 10.27 4.87
C GLU A 81 -7.45 9.67 3.66
N LEU A 82 -7.14 8.43 3.31
CA LEU A 82 -7.79 7.74 2.19
C LEU A 82 -9.27 7.47 2.48
N LEU A 83 -9.61 7.00 3.69
CA LEU A 83 -10.99 6.76 4.10
C LEU A 83 -11.80 8.07 4.11
N ARG A 84 -11.24 9.17 4.65
CA ARG A 84 -11.87 10.51 4.61
C ARG A 84 -12.03 11.03 3.19
N ALA A 85 -11.12 10.70 2.28
CA ALA A 85 -11.24 11.00 0.86
C ALA A 85 -12.25 10.07 0.13
N GLY A 86 -12.96 9.21 0.85
CA GLY A 86 -14.02 8.34 0.34
C GLY A 86 -13.53 7.04 -0.29
N TYR A 87 -12.27 6.68 -0.16
CA TYR A 87 -11.75 5.41 -0.70
C TYR A 87 -12.12 4.22 0.18
N ARG A 88 -12.59 3.13 -0.44
CA ARG A 88 -12.52 1.80 0.17
C ARG A 88 -11.08 1.31 0.07
N VAL A 89 -10.50 0.90 1.20
CA VAL A 89 -9.08 0.57 1.30
C VAL A 89 -8.88 -0.94 1.45
N TYR A 90 -8.01 -1.50 0.64
CA TYR A 90 -7.63 -2.91 0.65
C TYR A 90 -6.17 -3.02 1.08
N LEU A 91 -5.93 -3.73 2.18
CA LEU A 91 -4.61 -4.01 2.71
C LEU A 91 -4.32 -5.49 2.47
N LEU A 92 -3.23 -5.82 1.77
CA LEU A 92 -2.87 -7.22 1.54
C LEU A 92 -1.46 -7.55 2.05
N ASP A 93 -1.26 -8.81 2.47
CA ASP A 93 0.06 -9.34 2.73
C ASP A 93 0.72 -9.80 1.43
N ALA A 94 1.92 -9.29 1.19
CA ALA A 94 2.79 -9.76 0.12
C ALA A 94 3.22 -11.21 0.35
N ARG A 95 3.71 -11.88 -0.69
CA ARG A 95 4.27 -13.23 -0.57
C ARG A 95 5.34 -13.28 0.51
N LEU A 96 5.31 -14.32 1.34
CA LEU A 96 6.23 -14.58 2.45
C LEU A 96 6.17 -13.56 3.60
N HIS A 97 5.12 -12.71 3.66
CA HIS A 97 4.93 -11.70 4.69
C HIS A 97 3.62 -11.90 5.46
N GLY A 98 3.54 -11.33 6.67
CA GLY A 98 2.34 -11.33 7.49
C GLY A 98 1.80 -12.74 7.74
N GLU A 99 0.54 -13.00 7.41
CA GLU A 99 -0.10 -14.32 7.53
C GLU A 99 0.52 -15.38 6.58
N ARG A 100 1.33 -14.96 5.62
CA ARG A 100 2.01 -15.82 4.63
C ARG A 100 3.49 -16.01 4.95
N ALA A 101 3.93 -15.61 6.15
CA ALA A 101 5.32 -15.73 6.57
C ALA A 101 5.79 -17.18 6.55
N ASN A 102 6.99 -17.41 6.01
CA ASN A 102 7.64 -18.71 6.01
C ASN A 102 9.00 -18.58 6.70
N PRO A 103 9.22 -19.30 7.83
CA PRO A 103 10.49 -19.27 8.55
C PRO A 103 11.71 -19.64 7.71
N GLU A 104 11.54 -20.52 6.70
CA GLU A 104 12.59 -21.01 5.82
C GLU A 104 12.87 -20.06 4.63
N ALA A 105 12.00 -19.07 4.40
CA ALA A 105 12.07 -18.15 3.27
C ALA A 105 11.87 -16.70 3.71
N LYS A 106 12.71 -16.20 4.60
CA LYS A 106 12.61 -14.84 5.15
C LYS A 106 12.88 -13.80 4.05
N PRO A 107 11.97 -12.85 3.79
CA PRO A 107 12.09 -11.85 2.72
C PRO A 107 13.41 -11.08 2.75
N GLY A 108 13.85 -10.62 3.93
CA GLY A 108 15.12 -9.90 4.07
C GLY A 108 16.35 -10.76 3.72
N ALA A 109 16.30 -12.08 3.95
CA ALA A 109 17.36 -12.97 3.52
C ALA A 109 17.37 -13.15 1.99
N LEU A 110 16.20 -13.22 1.36
CA LEU A 110 16.09 -13.30 -0.09
C LEU A 110 16.61 -12.03 -0.78
N ALA A 111 16.31 -10.85 -0.23
CA ALA A 111 16.87 -9.60 -0.73
C ALA A 111 18.41 -9.56 -0.62
N LYS A 112 18.97 -10.01 0.51
CA LYS A 112 20.42 -10.13 0.69
C LYS A 112 21.07 -11.10 -0.31
N LEU A 113 20.42 -12.23 -0.61
CA LEU A 113 20.90 -13.18 -1.63
C LEU A 113 20.85 -12.55 -3.03
N ALA A 114 19.80 -11.80 -3.35
CA ALA A 114 19.70 -11.09 -4.63
C ALA A 114 20.86 -10.11 -4.82
N HIS A 115 21.24 -9.34 -3.79
CA HIS A 115 22.42 -8.48 -3.83
C HIS A 115 23.77 -9.22 -3.97
N LYS A 116 23.79 -10.52 -3.65
CA LYS A 116 24.97 -11.38 -3.84
C LYS A 116 24.99 -12.14 -5.18
N GLY A 117 24.06 -11.82 -6.08
CA GLY A 117 23.96 -12.46 -7.40
C GLY A 117 23.05 -13.68 -7.46
N GLU A 118 22.25 -13.92 -6.43
CA GLU A 118 21.27 -15.03 -6.37
C GLU A 118 19.82 -14.49 -6.33
N PRO A 119 19.34 -13.80 -7.39
CA PRO A 119 18.09 -13.05 -7.35
C PRO A 119 16.82 -13.90 -7.52
N ALA A 120 16.91 -15.16 -8.00
CA ALA A 120 15.77 -15.94 -8.47
C ALA A 120 14.61 -16.03 -7.45
N ARG A 121 14.90 -16.31 -6.17
CA ARG A 121 13.86 -16.42 -5.13
C ARG A 121 13.24 -15.08 -4.76
N TYR A 122 14.03 -14.02 -4.75
CA TYR A 122 13.54 -12.64 -4.55
C TYR A 122 12.63 -12.23 -5.72
N MET A 123 13.09 -12.44 -6.95
CA MET A 123 12.29 -12.15 -8.16
C MET A 123 10.96 -12.88 -8.13
N LYS A 124 10.97 -14.19 -7.78
CA LYS A 124 9.73 -14.97 -7.66
C LYS A 124 8.80 -14.37 -6.60
N MET A 125 9.29 -14.00 -5.43
CA MET A 125 8.49 -13.38 -4.36
C MET A 125 7.82 -12.08 -4.84
N ILE A 126 8.55 -11.21 -5.53
CA ILE A 126 8.00 -9.95 -6.04
C ILE A 126 7.00 -10.21 -7.17
N ALA A 127 7.34 -11.06 -8.14
CA ALA A 127 6.45 -11.39 -9.25
C ALA A 127 5.13 -12.00 -8.77
N ASP A 128 5.18 -12.92 -7.80
CA ASP A 128 4.00 -13.53 -7.19
C ASP A 128 3.17 -12.49 -6.42
N THR A 129 3.82 -11.57 -5.70
CA THR A 129 3.12 -10.47 -5.00
C THR A 129 2.36 -9.57 -6.00
N VAL A 130 2.97 -9.25 -7.15
CA VAL A 130 2.31 -8.46 -8.21
C VAL A 130 1.12 -9.24 -8.82
N ARG A 131 1.27 -10.54 -9.07
CA ARG A 131 0.17 -11.40 -9.54
C ARG A 131 -0.99 -11.46 -8.56
N ASP A 132 -0.70 -11.56 -7.26
CA ASP A 132 -1.71 -11.58 -6.22
C ASP A 132 -2.44 -10.22 -6.10
N ALA A 133 -1.71 -9.11 -6.16
CA ALA A 133 -2.31 -7.78 -6.17
C ALA A 133 -3.21 -7.58 -7.41
N HIS A 134 -2.81 -8.12 -8.56
CA HIS A 134 -3.63 -8.12 -9.78
C HIS A 134 -4.89 -9.01 -9.61
N ALA A 135 -4.77 -10.20 -8.99
CA ALA A 135 -5.90 -11.08 -8.72
C ALA A 135 -6.91 -10.42 -7.76
N LEU A 136 -6.42 -9.81 -6.66
CA LEU A 136 -7.24 -9.02 -5.76
C LEU A 136 -7.99 -7.91 -6.50
N LEU A 137 -7.27 -7.11 -7.28
CA LEU A 137 -7.85 -6.00 -8.03
C LEU A 137 -8.90 -6.50 -9.03
N SER A 138 -8.64 -7.61 -9.71
CA SER A 138 -9.60 -8.21 -10.65
C SER A 138 -10.86 -8.70 -9.96
N ALA A 139 -10.75 -9.33 -8.79
CA ALA A 139 -11.90 -9.77 -7.99
C ALA A 139 -12.75 -8.57 -7.50
N VAL A 140 -12.10 -7.50 -7.06
CA VAL A 140 -12.78 -6.26 -6.62
C VAL A 140 -13.49 -5.59 -7.79
N LEU A 141 -12.83 -5.46 -8.94
CA LEU A 141 -13.39 -4.81 -10.13
C LEU A 141 -14.46 -5.63 -10.85
N ALA A 142 -14.55 -6.92 -10.59
CA ALA A 142 -15.67 -7.75 -11.03
C ALA A 142 -16.98 -7.40 -10.30
N GLN A 143 -16.91 -6.81 -9.10
CA GLN A 143 -18.06 -6.40 -8.30
C GLN A 143 -18.59 -5.00 -8.68
N GLY A 144 -17.85 -4.20 -9.42
CA GLY A 144 -18.23 -2.85 -9.82
C GLY A 144 -17.13 -2.10 -10.54
N LYS A 145 -17.49 -0.92 -11.06
CA LYS A 145 -16.55 -0.03 -11.77
C LYS A 145 -16.31 1.22 -10.92
N PRO A 146 -15.38 1.19 -9.94
CA PRO A 146 -15.08 2.36 -9.14
C PRO A 146 -14.57 3.51 -10.02
N PRO A 147 -14.86 4.77 -9.67
CA PRO A 147 -14.45 5.93 -10.47
C PRO A 147 -12.93 6.13 -10.49
N ARG A 148 -12.22 5.57 -9.50
CA ARG A 148 -10.76 5.61 -9.38
C ARG A 148 -10.24 4.33 -8.76
N VAL A 149 -9.07 3.91 -9.24
CA VAL A 149 -8.29 2.80 -8.71
C VAL A 149 -6.92 3.35 -8.37
N LEU A 150 -6.64 3.48 -7.07
CA LEU A 150 -5.38 3.95 -6.52
C LEU A 150 -4.55 2.77 -6.02
N VAL A 151 -3.28 2.75 -6.36
CA VAL A 151 -2.28 1.87 -5.73
C VAL A 151 -1.34 2.73 -4.89
N VAL A 152 -1.15 2.35 -3.64
CA VAL A 152 -0.21 2.98 -2.71
C VAL A 152 0.85 1.96 -2.33
N GLY A 153 2.11 2.28 -2.51
CA GLY A 153 3.20 1.37 -2.17
C GLY A 153 4.33 2.05 -1.40
N TYR A 154 4.88 1.34 -0.41
CA TYR A 154 6.06 1.76 0.34
C TYR A 154 7.21 0.80 0.10
N SER A 155 8.39 1.30 -0.26
CA SER A 155 9.62 0.51 -0.45
C SER A 155 9.38 -0.68 -1.41
N MET A 156 9.54 -1.92 -0.99
CA MET A 156 9.16 -3.11 -1.78
C MET A 156 7.72 -3.02 -2.32
N GLY A 157 6.79 -2.49 -1.54
CA GLY A 157 5.42 -2.25 -2.00
C GLY A 157 5.34 -1.19 -3.10
N ALA A 158 6.23 -0.20 -3.12
CA ALA A 158 6.34 0.78 -4.21
C ALA A 158 6.88 0.11 -5.49
N GLN A 159 7.87 -0.78 -5.37
CA GLN A 159 8.32 -1.63 -6.49
C GLN A 159 7.15 -2.44 -7.06
N ALA A 160 6.44 -3.18 -6.21
CA ALA A 160 5.30 -3.99 -6.64
C ALA A 160 4.17 -3.14 -7.24
N GLY A 161 3.90 -1.96 -6.67
CA GLY A 161 2.91 -1.00 -7.15
C GLY A 161 3.21 -0.45 -8.54
N LEU A 162 4.47 -0.11 -8.82
CA LEU A 162 4.93 0.30 -10.16
C LEU A 162 4.74 -0.83 -11.18
N LEU A 163 5.13 -2.05 -10.82
CA LEU A 163 4.99 -3.23 -11.68
C LEU A 163 3.52 -3.58 -11.95
N LEU A 164 2.66 -3.46 -10.93
CA LEU A 164 1.22 -3.63 -11.07
C LEU A 164 0.63 -2.57 -12.00
N ALA A 165 0.94 -1.30 -11.78
CA ALA A 165 0.44 -0.19 -12.58
C ALA A 165 0.91 -0.27 -14.06
N ALA A 166 2.11 -0.80 -14.29
CA ALA A 166 2.63 -1.02 -15.63
C ALA A 166 1.84 -2.07 -16.45
N ARG A 167 1.26 -3.06 -15.75
CA ARG A 167 0.57 -4.21 -16.36
C ARG A 167 -0.95 -4.09 -16.31
N GLU A 168 -1.48 -3.31 -15.37
CA GLU A 168 -2.92 -3.20 -15.09
C GLU A 168 -3.44 -1.79 -15.45
N LYS A 169 -4.02 -1.67 -16.63
CA LYS A 169 -4.51 -0.38 -17.16
C LYS A 169 -5.70 0.21 -16.39
N ARG A 170 -6.38 -0.61 -15.58
CA ARG A 170 -7.49 -0.15 -14.73
C ARG A 170 -7.00 0.63 -13.51
N VAL A 171 -5.72 0.51 -13.13
CA VAL A 171 -5.08 1.43 -12.18
C VAL A 171 -5.04 2.82 -12.80
N THR A 172 -5.62 3.80 -12.13
CA THR A 172 -5.72 5.19 -12.62
C THR A 172 -4.79 6.14 -11.89
N HIS A 173 -4.46 5.83 -10.63
CA HIS A 173 -3.68 6.67 -9.73
C HIS A 173 -2.62 5.84 -9.00
N LEU A 174 -1.49 6.46 -8.71
CA LEU A 174 -0.35 5.80 -8.07
C LEU A 174 0.31 6.74 -7.04
N ILE A 175 0.54 6.25 -5.84
CA ILE A 175 1.41 6.87 -4.83
C ILE A 175 2.52 5.87 -4.53
N THR A 176 3.77 6.25 -4.77
CA THR A 176 4.92 5.43 -4.42
C THR A 176 5.84 6.20 -3.47
N MET A 177 6.21 5.52 -2.40
CA MET A 177 7.08 6.03 -1.35
C MET A 177 8.37 5.26 -1.35
N VAL A 178 9.49 5.96 -1.54
CA VAL A 178 10.86 5.43 -1.50
C VAL A 178 11.02 4.09 -2.25
N PRO A 179 10.69 4.02 -3.55
CA PRO A 179 10.86 2.80 -4.33
C PRO A 179 12.34 2.40 -4.34
N PRO A 180 12.70 1.14 -3.98
CA PRO A 180 14.10 0.74 -3.89
C PRO A 180 14.75 0.68 -5.27
N HIS A 181 16.06 0.87 -5.31
CA HIS A 181 16.83 0.55 -6.51
C HIS A 181 16.78 -0.96 -6.78
N ILE A 182 16.40 -1.33 -7.97
CA ILE A 182 16.40 -2.72 -8.45
C ILE A 182 17.23 -2.81 -9.71
N ASP A 183 18.25 -3.67 -9.66
CA ASP A 183 19.13 -3.89 -10.79
C ASP A 183 18.31 -4.25 -12.05
N PRO A 184 18.50 -3.55 -13.18
CA PRO A 184 17.79 -3.83 -14.42
C PRO A 184 17.95 -5.26 -14.98
N SER A 185 18.98 -6.00 -14.53
CA SER A 185 19.16 -7.42 -14.89
C SER A 185 18.09 -8.32 -14.26
N MET A 186 17.38 -7.85 -13.20
CA MET A 186 16.22 -8.55 -12.65
C MET A 186 14.95 -8.40 -13.49
N GLU A 187 15.06 -7.91 -14.70
CA GLU A 187 14.07 -7.77 -15.80
C GLU A 187 12.61 -7.67 -15.36
N GLU A 188 11.95 -8.83 -15.10
CA GLU A 188 10.53 -8.91 -14.80
C GLU A 188 10.13 -8.08 -13.57
N VAL A 189 11.02 -7.95 -12.58
CA VAL A 189 10.75 -7.27 -11.32
C VAL A 189 11.48 -5.94 -11.16
N ALA A 190 12.22 -5.49 -12.17
CA ALA A 190 12.88 -4.18 -12.20
C ALA A 190 11.94 -3.11 -12.77
N PRO A 191 11.44 -2.15 -11.96
CA PRO A 191 10.53 -1.10 -12.44
C PRO A 191 11.08 -0.34 -13.65
N SER A 192 12.40 -0.10 -13.71
CA SER A 192 13.06 0.62 -14.82
C SER A 192 12.76 0.04 -16.20
N ARG A 193 12.50 -1.27 -16.28
CA ARG A 193 12.17 -1.95 -17.54
C ARG A 193 10.72 -1.71 -18.00
N HIS A 194 9.87 -1.17 -17.12
CA HIS A 194 8.43 -1.07 -17.38
C HIS A 194 7.90 0.38 -17.36
N MET A 195 8.75 1.37 -17.08
CA MET A 195 8.32 2.76 -16.91
C MET A 195 7.66 3.38 -18.13
N SER A 196 8.00 2.93 -19.35
CA SER A 196 7.40 3.42 -20.60
C SER A 196 5.88 3.19 -20.70
N THR A 197 5.31 2.33 -19.85
CA THR A 197 3.87 2.04 -19.81
C THR A 197 3.11 2.78 -18.70
N ILE A 198 3.81 3.44 -17.76
CA ILE A 198 3.21 4.16 -16.63
C ILE A 198 2.55 5.46 -17.14
N ARG A 199 1.22 5.49 -17.11
CA ARG A 199 0.39 6.64 -17.54
C ARG A 199 -0.55 7.15 -16.45
N GLN A 200 -0.53 6.53 -15.30
CA GLN A 200 -1.33 6.88 -14.13
C GLN A 200 -1.00 8.28 -13.64
N ASP A 201 -1.95 8.94 -13.01
CA ASP A 201 -1.64 10.11 -12.19
C ASP A 201 -0.74 9.66 -11.05
N TRP A 202 0.48 10.18 -10.96
CA TRP A 202 1.51 9.63 -10.10
C TRP A 202 2.10 10.65 -9.13
N LEU A 203 2.05 10.31 -7.84
CA LEU A 203 2.79 10.98 -6.78
C LEU A 203 3.97 10.09 -6.35
N LEU A 204 5.18 10.54 -6.61
CA LEU A 204 6.42 9.92 -6.15
C LEU A 204 6.95 10.70 -4.95
N LEU A 205 7.19 10.00 -3.84
CA LEU A 205 7.78 10.53 -2.61
C LEU A 205 9.11 9.85 -2.36
N THR A 206 10.16 10.63 -2.17
CA THR A 206 11.54 10.15 -1.94
C THR A 206 12.18 10.85 -0.75
N ALA A 207 13.31 10.33 -0.28
CA ALA A 207 14.10 10.88 0.80
C ALA A 207 15.55 11.04 0.37
N ASN A 208 16.18 12.17 0.71
CA ASN A 208 17.52 12.50 0.22
C ASN A 208 18.67 11.76 0.95
N GLN A 209 18.37 11.14 2.10
CA GLN A 209 19.32 10.36 2.90
C GLN A 209 18.96 8.85 2.89
N ASP A 210 18.35 8.37 1.80
CA ASP A 210 17.89 6.99 1.67
C ASP A 210 18.90 6.14 0.88
N ASP A 211 19.62 5.26 1.58
CA ASP A 211 20.60 4.35 0.98
C ASP A 211 19.97 3.22 0.15
N PHE A 212 18.68 2.88 0.39
CA PHE A 212 17.99 1.83 -0.34
C PHE A 212 17.27 2.32 -1.60
N ALA A 213 16.93 3.62 -1.62
CA ALA A 213 16.17 4.25 -2.69
C ALA A 213 16.80 5.61 -3.05
N PRO A 214 18.01 5.63 -3.65
CA PRO A 214 18.68 6.86 -4.06
C PRO A 214 17.76 7.76 -4.90
N VAL A 215 17.71 9.05 -4.57
CA VAL A 215 16.85 10.02 -5.28
C VAL A 215 17.13 10.04 -6.78
N ALA A 216 18.38 9.88 -7.19
CA ALA A 216 18.76 9.87 -8.60
C ALA A 216 18.09 8.72 -9.37
N ASP A 217 18.04 7.52 -8.78
CA ASP A 217 17.40 6.34 -9.39
C ASP A 217 15.89 6.52 -9.46
N SER A 218 15.29 7.00 -8.37
CA SER A 218 13.85 7.33 -8.32
C SER A 218 13.51 8.43 -9.34
N ARG A 219 14.38 9.41 -9.53
CA ARG A 219 14.22 10.47 -10.53
C ARG A 219 14.29 9.90 -11.95
N ALA A 220 15.21 8.97 -12.22
CA ALA A 220 15.30 8.30 -13.52
C ALA A 220 14.00 7.52 -13.85
N LEU A 221 13.42 6.81 -12.87
CA LEU A 221 12.11 6.17 -13.03
C LEU A 221 11.02 7.21 -13.35
N PHE A 222 11.00 8.30 -12.60
CA PHE A 222 10.01 9.36 -12.79
C PHE A 222 10.10 9.99 -14.18
N ASP A 223 11.29 10.30 -14.65
CA ASP A 223 11.51 10.94 -15.96
C ASP A 223 11.15 10.00 -17.10
N ALA A 224 11.43 8.70 -16.97
CA ALA A 224 11.11 7.68 -17.99
C ALA A 224 9.60 7.40 -18.15
N ALA A 225 8.78 7.74 -17.14
CA ALA A 225 7.34 7.53 -17.21
C ALA A 225 6.67 8.59 -18.09
N PRO A 226 5.85 8.19 -19.10
CA PRO A 226 5.13 9.12 -19.96
C PRO A 226 3.87 9.74 -19.34
N SER A 227 3.63 9.49 -18.04
CA SER A 227 2.52 10.12 -17.32
C SER A 227 2.57 11.65 -17.45
N VAL A 228 1.45 12.26 -17.83
CA VAL A 228 1.32 13.72 -18.00
C VAL A 228 0.98 14.45 -16.70
N ARG A 229 0.49 13.72 -15.68
CA ARG A 229 0.16 14.24 -14.36
C ARG A 229 0.96 13.48 -13.31
N LYS A 230 2.22 13.87 -13.14
CA LYS A 230 3.11 13.28 -12.16
C LYS A 230 3.80 14.36 -11.33
N ILE A 231 3.92 14.09 -10.04
CA ILE A 231 4.55 14.98 -9.06
C ILE A 231 5.62 14.18 -8.32
N HIS A 232 6.81 14.73 -8.20
CA HIS A 232 7.91 14.19 -7.39
C HIS A 232 8.21 15.14 -6.24
N LYS A 233 8.24 14.61 -5.03
CA LYS A 233 8.62 15.33 -3.80
C LYS A 233 9.71 14.57 -3.08
N THR A 234 10.72 15.30 -2.65
CA THR A 234 11.84 14.77 -1.87
C THR A 234 11.82 15.38 -0.47
N PHE A 235 12.09 14.56 0.54
CA PHE A 235 12.11 14.96 1.94
C PHE A 235 13.52 14.81 2.53
N ASP A 236 13.81 15.61 3.53
CA ASP A 236 15.06 15.53 4.27
C ASP A 236 14.97 14.45 5.36
N SER A 237 15.13 13.20 4.94
CA SER A 237 15.02 12.03 5.79
C SER A 237 15.72 10.81 5.17
N GLY A 238 15.84 9.74 5.96
CA GLY A 238 16.20 8.40 5.47
C GLY A 238 14.99 7.64 4.89
N HIS A 239 15.11 6.31 4.85
CA HIS A 239 14.07 5.43 4.28
C HIS A 239 12.67 5.58 4.91
N ALA A 240 12.59 5.98 6.18
CA ALA A 240 11.34 6.39 6.81
C ALA A 240 11.03 7.84 6.44
N LEU A 241 9.88 8.07 5.79
CA LEU A 241 9.45 9.42 5.43
C LEU A 241 8.98 10.19 6.67
N PRO A 242 9.26 11.50 6.76
CA PRO A 242 8.77 12.34 7.83
C PRO A 242 7.26 12.56 7.67
N ARG A 243 6.55 12.87 8.77
CA ARG A 243 5.08 12.99 8.78
C ARG A 243 4.53 14.01 7.79
N GLU A 244 5.32 15.00 7.44
CA GLU A 244 5.00 16.08 6.49
C GLU A 244 4.65 15.58 5.08
N TYR A 245 5.06 14.38 4.70
CA TYR A 245 4.68 13.79 3.42
C TYR A 245 3.16 13.63 3.28
N LEU A 246 2.44 13.48 4.41
CA LEU A 246 0.99 13.35 4.43
C LEU A 246 0.29 14.62 3.91
N ASP A 247 0.90 15.80 4.06
CA ASP A 247 0.35 17.04 3.52
C ASP A 247 0.43 17.05 1.99
N GLU A 248 1.49 16.47 1.40
CA GLU A 248 1.58 16.29 -0.05
C GLU A 248 0.52 15.31 -0.54
N VAL A 249 0.30 14.21 0.18
CA VAL A 249 -0.75 13.24 -0.14
C VAL A 249 -2.13 13.91 -0.11
N ARG A 250 -2.46 14.68 0.93
CA ARG A 250 -3.74 15.40 1.03
C ARG A 250 -3.95 16.37 -0.14
N ARG A 251 -2.93 17.16 -0.45
CA ARG A 251 -2.97 18.11 -1.59
C ARG A 251 -3.21 17.38 -2.90
N TRP A 252 -2.49 16.29 -3.12
CA TRP A 252 -2.59 15.49 -4.33
C TRP A 252 -3.95 14.81 -4.46
N LEU A 253 -4.48 14.20 -3.39
CA LEU A 253 -5.83 13.61 -3.38
C LEU A 253 -6.89 14.65 -3.71
N THR A 254 -6.82 15.84 -3.09
CA THR A 254 -7.76 16.93 -3.35
C THR A 254 -7.71 17.41 -4.80
N ALA A 255 -6.52 17.57 -5.37
CA ALA A 255 -6.34 17.97 -6.76
C ALA A 255 -6.86 16.92 -7.74
N SER A 256 -6.60 15.63 -7.45
CA SER A 256 -7.06 14.51 -8.26
C SER A 256 -8.58 14.35 -8.27
N HIS A 257 -9.26 14.72 -7.17
CA HIS A 257 -10.73 14.72 -7.11
C HIS A 257 -11.38 15.81 -7.99
N ARG A 258 -10.72 16.94 -8.19
CA ARG A 258 -11.23 18.06 -8.98
C ARG A 258 -11.01 17.92 -10.49
N ALA A 259 -10.11 17.04 -10.90
CA ALA A 259 -9.85 16.81 -12.31
C ALA A 259 -11.03 16.04 -12.94
N PRO A 260 -11.62 16.51 -14.08
CA PRO A 260 -12.67 15.77 -14.77
C PRO A 260 -12.15 14.38 -15.16
N GLY A 261 -12.94 13.36 -14.83
CA GLY A 261 -12.56 11.97 -15.12
C GLY A 261 -12.15 11.81 -16.58
N ARG A 262 -10.99 11.20 -16.82
CA ARG A 262 -10.60 10.79 -18.16
C ARG A 262 -11.69 9.88 -18.69
N LYS A 263 -12.34 10.25 -19.82
CA LYS A 263 -13.10 9.28 -20.61
C LYS A 263 -12.12 8.20 -21.00
N SER A 264 -12.38 6.97 -20.59
CA SER A 264 -11.60 5.82 -21.03
C SER A 264 -11.64 5.73 -22.57
N PRO A 265 -10.51 5.40 -23.22
CA PRO A 265 -10.47 5.19 -24.66
C PRO A 265 -11.33 3.99 -25.07
#